data_952dcd8f8784cff317f9ac345042f844
#
_entry.id   952dcd8f8784cff317f9ac345042f844
#
_cell.length_a   1.000
_cell.length_b   1.000
_cell.length_c   1.000
_cell.angle_alpha   90.00
_cell.angle_beta   90.00
_cell.angle_gamma   90.00
#
_symmetry.space_group_name_H-M   'P 1'
#
loop_
_entity.id
_entity.type
_entity.pdbx_description
1 polymer ?
#
loop_
_entity_poly.entity_id
_entity_poly.type
_entity_poly.pdbx_seq_one_letter_code
_entity_poly.pdbx_strand_id
1 'polypeptide(L)'
;MRNKRFSTLVTLLATLMLFASYTSASATGITLKAAGASSVNTFFDKCKAGYNAATGDTMPYTGAGSGDGKTKIGNGTVDLAFSDSVNTNADKPAGMLHIPFVAWPVTVMVNLNSTKQVNLSVDTIAKIFAGKITNWNDPAIAADNNKSYQVPVYRKSNGKTVLDKNGAPVVLRYSTITNHFTFPNQKIRVIYRSGTSGTTNNFTRVLNAFTSSTVWTKAGNDDF
;
A
#
# COMPACT_ATOMS: atom_id res chain seq x y z
N MET A 1 37.69 11.99 -66.14
CA MET A 1 36.93 12.57 -64.99
C MET A 1 35.56 11.91 -64.76
N ARG A 2 35.08 11.04 -65.62
CA ARG A 2 33.70 10.40 -65.45
C ARG A 2 33.65 9.24 -64.47
N ASN A 3 34.76 8.54 -64.24
CA ASN A 3 34.79 7.34 -63.37
C ASN A 3 34.86 7.65 -61.86
N LYS A 4 35.37 8.81 -61.44
CA LYS A 4 35.44 9.18 -60.02
C LYS A 4 34.08 9.55 -59.44
N ARG A 5 33.17 10.14 -60.22
CA ARG A 5 31.82 10.51 -59.77
C ARG A 5 30.91 9.29 -59.61
N PHE A 6 31.12 8.24 -60.45
CA PHE A 6 30.36 7.00 -60.33
C PHE A 6 30.75 6.19 -59.09
N SER A 7 32.06 6.13 -58.80
CA SER A 7 32.56 5.47 -57.58
C SER A 7 32.05 6.13 -56.30
N THR A 8 32.02 7.46 -56.23
CA THR A 8 31.53 8.21 -55.08
C THR A 8 30.02 8.03 -54.86
N LEU A 9 29.24 7.92 -55.94
CA LEU A 9 27.79 7.69 -55.87
C LEU A 9 27.45 6.28 -55.34
N VAL A 10 28.21 5.27 -55.82
CA VAL A 10 28.04 3.87 -55.38
C VAL A 10 28.44 3.70 -53.93
N THR A 11 29.51 4.38 -53.46
CA THR A 11 29.93 4.33 -52.04
C THR A 11 28.91 5.04 -51.12
N LEU A 12 28.33 6.17 -51.59
CA LEU A 12 27.29 6.86 -50.82
C LEU A 12 25.98 6.05 -50.71
N LEU A 13 25.58 5.34 -51.77
CA LEU A 13 24.41 4.47 -51.77
C LEU A 13 24.65 3.22 -50.90
N ALA A 14 25.85 2.64 -50.89
CA ALA A 14 26.21 1.51 -50.07
C ALA A 14 26.24 1.84 -48.57
N THR A 15 26.75 3.05 -48.22
CA THR A 15 26.69 3.54 -46.83
C THR A 15 25.25 3.86 -46.37
N LEU A 16 24.41 4.39 -47.27
CA LEU A 16 23.01 4.67 -46.96
C LEU A 16 22.20 3.37 -46.72
N MET A 17 22.50 2.28 -47.43
CA MET A 17 21.86 0.99 -47.26
C MET A 17 22.33 0.27 -45.99
N LEU A 18 23.54 0.53 -45.50
CA LEU A 18 24.00 -0.02 -44.20
C LEU A 18 23.31 0.63 -43.00
N PHE A 19 22.85 1.87 -43.13
CA PHE A 19 22.06 2.55 -42.07
C PHE A 19 20.57 2.19 -42.09
N ALA A 20 20.04 1.66 -43.19
CA ALA A 20 18.63 1.25 -43.27
C ALA A 20 18.33 -0.13 -42.68
N SER A 21 19.34 -0.86 -42.21
CA SER A 21 19.17 -2.23 -41.69
C SER A 21 19.14 -2.34 -40.18
N TYR A 22 19.07 -1.22 -39.47
CA TYR A 22 18.67 -1.28 -38.05
C TYR A 22 17.14 -1.48 -37.97
N THR A 23 16.67 -2.63 -38.44
CA THR A 23 15.40 -3.13 -37.98
C THR A 23 15.58 -3.32 -36.45
N SER A 24 15.01 -2.42 -35.67
CA SER A 24 14.79 -2.69 -34.26
C SER A 24 14.11 -4.06 -34.22
N ALA A 25 14.83 -5.08 -33.79
CA ALA A 25 14.20 -6.34 -33.43
C ALA A 25 13.18 -5.95 -32.36
N SER A 26 11.91 -5.84 -32.73
CA SER A 26 10.83 -5.76 -31.75
C SER A 26 10.96 -7.04 -30.96
N ALA A 27 11.53 -6.95 -29.77
CA ALA A 27 11.48 -8.03 -28.83
C ALA A 27 9.99 -8.39 -28.73
N THR A 28 9.65 -9.63 -29.10
CA THR A 28 8.30 -10.14 -28.91
C THR A 28 8.07 -10.09 -27.40
N GLY A 29 7.23 -9.13 -26.98
CA GLY A 29 6.94 -8.95 -25.55
C GLY A 29 6.42 -10.25 -24.96
N ILE A 30 6.83 -10.53 -23.74
CA ILE A 30 6.33 -11.68 -22.97
C ILE A 30 5.07 -11.29 -22.22
N THR A 31 4.30 -12.28 -21.80
CA THR A 31 3.16 -12.09 -20.89
C THR A 31 3.53 -12.62 -19.52
N LEU A 32 3.66 -11.74 -18.53
CA LEU A 32 3.87 -12.07 -17.13
C LEU A 32 2.52 -12.17 -16.43
N LYS A 33 2.10 -13.36 -16.06
CA LYS A 33 0.85 -13.58 -15.33
C LYS A 33 1.03 -13.15 -13.89
N ALA A 34 0.15 -12.27 -13.41
CA ALA A 34 0.22 -11.74 -12.06
C ALA A 34 -1.13 -11.77 -11.35
N ALA A 35 -1.15 -12.06 -10.05
CA ALA A 35 -2.36 -12.06 -9.23
C ALA A 35 -2.05 -11.72 -7.76
N GLY A 36 -3.09 -11.49 -6.97
CA GLY A 36 -2.94 -11.35 -5.52
C GLY A 36 -3.70 -10.20 -4.90
N ALA A 37 -3.02 -9.44 -4.03
CA ALA A 37 -3.63 -8.41 -3.21
C ALA A 37 -4.37 -7.35 -4.04
N SER A 38 -5.63 -7.10 -3.71
CA SER A 38 -6.43 -6.04 -4.38
C SER A 38 -5.92 -4.63 -4.10
N SER A 39 -5.11 -4.46 -3.06
CA SER A 39 -4.48 -3.19 -2.68
C SER A 39 -3.58 -2.60 -3.77
N VAL A 40 -3.00 -3.43 -4.64
CA VAL A 40 -2.13 -2.97 -5.74
C VAL A 40 -2.86 -2.71 -7.06
N ASN A 41 -4.17 -2.96 -7.16
CA ASN A 41 -4.94 -2.79 -8.42
C ASN A 41 -4.74 -1.41 -9.03
N THR A 42 -4.95 -0.36 -8.24
CA THR A 42 -4.83 1.02 -8.72
C THR A 42 -3.42 1.34 -9.23
N PHE A 43 -2.39 0.79 -8.58
CA PHE A 43 -1.01 0.96 -9.04
C PHE A 43 -0.82 0.30 -10.41
N PHE A 44 -1.23 -0.95 -10.58
CA PHE A 44 -1.15 -1.67 -11.85
C PHE A 44 -1.90 -0.94 -12.96
N ASP A 45 -3.11 -0.47 -12.68
CA ASP A 45 -3.92 0.26 -13.67
C ASP A 45 -3.24 1.54 -14.16
N LYS A 46 -2.44 2.18 -13.33
CA LYS A 46 -1.69 3.38 -13.70
C LYS A 46 -0.39 3.07 -14.45
N CYS A 47 0.27 1.97 -14.15
CA CYS A 47 1.62 1.66 -14.63
C CYS A 47 1.66 0.72 -15.83
N LYS A 48 0.67 -0.17 -16.01
CA LYS A 48 0.69 -1.22 -17.04
C LYS A 48 0.88 -0.72 -18.47
N ALA A 49 0.25 0.40 -18.81
CA ALA A 49 0.37 0.95 -20.18
C ALA A 49 1.79 1.46 -20.45
N GLY A 50 2.40 2.18 -19.49
CA GLY A 50 3.77 2.65 -19.62
C GLY A 50 4.79 1.52 -19.64
N TYR A 51 4.58 0.48 -18.83
CA TYR A 51 5.42 -0.72 -18.83
C TYR A 51 5.37 -1.44 -20.18
N ASN A 52 4.17 -1.68 -20.70
CA ASN A 52 3.99 -2.29 -22.03
C ASN A 52 4.65 -1.46 -23.14
N ALA A 53 4.47 -0.15 -23.12
CA ALA A 53 5.08 0.75 -24.12
C ALA A 53 6.62 0.74 -24.04
N ALA A 54 7.20 0.58 -22.86
CA ALA A 54 8.65 0.59 -22.67
C ALA A 54 9.32 -0.76 -22.99
N THR A 55 8.64 -1.88 -22.75
CA THR A 55 9.24 -3.23 -22.83
C THR A 55 8.63 -4.10 -23.93
N GLY A 56 7.43 -3.78 -24.39
CA GLY A 56 6.61 -4.67 -25.22
C GLY A 56 5.91 -5.77 -24.42
N ASP A 57 6.20 -5.92 -23.13
CA ASP A 57 5.63 -6.96 -22.29
C ASP A 57 4.24 -6.61 -21.79
N THR A 58 3.43 -7.62 -21.49
CA THR A 58 2.13 -7.44 -20.86
C THR A 58 2.12 -8.08 -19.47
N MET A 59 1.40 -7.45 -18.54
CA MET A 59 1.22 -7.99 -17.20
C MET A 59 -0.26 -7.92 -16.82
N PRO A 60 -1.08 -8.92 -17.22
CA PRO A 60 -2.45 -9.01 -16.75
C PRO A 60 -2.45 -9.29 -15.24
N TYR A 61 -3.21 -8.49 -14.50
CA TYR A 61 -3.31 -8.59 -13.05
C TYR A 61 -4.74 -8.87 -12.59
N THR A 62 -4.89 -9.84 -11.69
CA THR A 62 -6.16 -10.14 -11.02
C THR A 62 -6.01 -9.93 -9.52
N GLY A 63 -6.62 -8.86 -9.00
CA GLY A 63 -6.57 -8.50 -7.58
C GLY A 63 -7.72 -9.13 -6.79
N ALA A 64 -7.66 -10.43 -6.53
CA ALA A 64 -8.68 -11.16 -5.77
C ALA A 64 -8.36 -11.29 -4.27
N GLY A 65 -7.15 -10.92 -3.85
CA GLY A 65 -6.69 -10.94 -2.47
C GLY A 65 -5.34 -11.62 -2.30
N SER A 66 -4.66 -11.34 -1.18
CA SER A 66 -3.33 -11.90 -0.90
C SER A 66 -3.33 -13.42 -0.87
N GLY A 67 -4.37 -14.04 -0.32
CA GLY A 67 -4.51 -15.50 -0.29
C GLY A 67 -4.60 -16.12 -1.69
N ASP A 68 -5.35 -15.50 -2.60
CA ASP A 68 -5.44 -15.93 -4.00
C ASP A 68 -4.06 -15.90 -4.67
N GLY A 69 -3.29 -14.82 -4.47
CA GLY A 69 -1.92 -14.71 -4.97
C GLY A 69 -0.99 -15.78 -4.42
N LYS A 70 -1.04 -16.04 -3.11
CA LYS A 70 -0.24 -17.08 -2.46
C LYS A 70 -0.54 -18.47 -3.03
N THR A 71 -1.82 -18.80 -3.21
CA THR A 71 -2.26 -20.06 -3.81
C THR A 71 -1.80 -20.19 -5.26
N LYS A 72 -1.97 -19.15 -6.06
CA LYS A 72 -1.61 -19.18 -7.48
C LYS A 72 -0.11 -19.28 -7.73
N ILE A 73 0.71 -18.62 -6.92
CA ILE A 73 2.16 -18.77 -7.01
C ILE A 73 2.60 -20.17 -6.54
N GLY A 74 1.95 -20.71 -5.50
CA GLY A 74 2.22 -22.05 -4.99
C GLY A 74 1.97 -23.15 -6.03
N ASN A 75 0.89 -23.05 -6.78
CA ASN A 75 0.53 -24.02 -7.81
C ASN A 75 1.09 -23.69 -9.22
N GLY A 76 1.94 -22.67 -9.34
CA GLY A 76 2.61 -22.31 -10.58
C GLY A 76 1.70 -21.72 -11.68
N THR A 77 0.53 -21.19 -11.34
CA THR A 77 -0.39 -20.62 -12.33
C THR A 77 -0.12 -19.15 -12.64
N VAL A 78 0.73 -18.49 -11.85
CA VAL A 78 1.22 -17.13 -12.07
C VAL A 78 2.73 -17.06 -11.91
N ASP A 79 3.34 -16.09 -12.58
CA ASP A 79 4.77 -15.80 -12.53
C ASP A 79 5.10 -14.88 -11.35
N LEU A 80 4.16 -14.00 -11.00
CA LEU A 80 4.28 -13.02 -9.94
C LEU A 80 3.04 -13.05 -9.04
N ALA A 81 3.25 -13.01 -7.73
CA ALA A 81 2.16 -12.86 -6.76
C ALA A 81 2.38 -11.64 -5.86
N PHE A 82 1.32 -10.86 -5.66
CA PHE A 82 1.35 -9.71 -4.76
C PHE A 82 0.58 -10.01 -3.49
N SER A 83 1.19 -9.70 -2.35
CA SER A 83 0.59 -9.96 -1.05
C SER A 83 0.97 -8.88 -0.05
N ASP A 84 0.01 -8.43 0.76
CA ASP A 84 0.27 -7.52 1.87
C ASP A 84 0.92 -8.25 3.06
N SER A 85 0.93 -9.59 3.07
CA SER A 85 1.58 -10.41 4.09
C SER A 85 2.54 -11.41 3.48
N VAL A 86 3.55 -11.82 4.25
CA VAL A 86 4.53 -12.82 3.83
C VAL A 86 3.84 -14.15 3.48
N ASN A 87 4.26 -14.79 2.40
CA ASN A 87 3.83 -16.14 2.08
C ASN A 87 4.61 -17.16 2.93
N THR A 88 3.93 -17.77 3.89
CA THR A 88 4.46 -18.81 4.77
C THR A 88 3.87 -20.19 4.46
N ASN A 89 3.10 -20.32 3.37
CA ASN A 89 2.47 -21.57 3.00
C ASN A 89 3.52 -22.67 2.72
N ALA A 90 3.18 -23.89 3.02
CA ALA A 90 4.06 -25.03 2.81
C ALA A 90 4.29 -25.33 1.32
N ASP A 91 3.33 -24.99 0.47
CA ASP A 91 3.34 -25.15 -0.98
C ASP A 91 4.04 -24.04 -1.77
N LYS A 92 4.65 -23.07 -1.06
CA LYS A 92 5.41 -22.02 -1.74
C LYS A 92 6.57 -22.60 -2.55
N PRO A 93 6.82 -22.10 -3.77
CA PRO A 93 7.92 -22.62 -4.61
C PRO A 93 9.28 -22.52 -3.92
N ALA A 94 10.12 -23.54 -4.10
CA ALA A 94 11.50 -23.47 -3.65
C ALA A 94 12.22 -22.30 -4.36
N GLY A 95 12.99 -21.53 -3.60
CA GLY A 95 13.70 -20.37 -4.15
C GLY A 95 12.81 -19.13 -4.39
N MET A 96 11.53 -19.14 -4.03
CA MET A 96 10.67 -17.94 -4.10
C MET A 96 11.25 -16.79 -3.28
N LEU A 97 11.37 -15.63 -3.91
CA LEU A 97 11.84 -14.40 -3.26
C LEU A 97 10.65 -13.53 -2.85
N HIS A 98 10.76 -12.92 -1.67
CA HIS A 98 9.88 -11.84 -1.24
C HIS A 98 10.58 -10.50 -1.49
N ILE A 99 10.02 -9.71 -2.39
CA ILE A 99 10.58 -8.41 -2.77
C ILE A 99 9.65 -7.32 -2.22
N PRO A 100 10.10 -6.44 -1.29
CA PRO A 100 9.33 -5.28 -0.89
C PRO A 100 9.07 -4.38 -2.10
N PHE A 101 7.80 -4.06 -2.34
CA PHE A 101 7.38 -3.36 -3.55
C PHE A 101 6.83 -1.98 -3.25
N VAL A 102 5.88 -1.89 -2.31
CA VAL A 102 5.22 -0.64 -1.92
C VAL A 102 4.71 -0.77 -0.49
N ALA A 103 4.59 0.34 0.21
CA ALA A 103 3.99 0.40 1.55
C ALA A 103 2.86 1.42 1.58
N TRP A 104 1.78 1.08 2.29
CA TRP A 104 0.66 1.96 2.59
C TRP A 104 0.16 1.74 4.01
N PRO A 105 -0.48 2.75 4.61
CA PRO A 105 -1.06 2.60 5.93
C PRO A 105 -2.32 1.72 5.90
N VAL A 106 -2.52 0.93 6.96
CA VAL A 106 -3.78 0.26 7.25
C VAL A 106 -4.53 1.13 8.27
N THR A 107 -5.72 1.59 7.92
CA THR A 107 -6.52 2.49 8.74
C THR A 107 -7.87 1.87 9.11
N VAL A 108 -8.36 2.22 10.29
CA VAL A 108 -9.72 1.89 10.73
C VAL A 108 -10.65 3.05 10.33
N MET A 109 -11.61 2.77 9.47
CA MET A 109 -12.60 3.75 9.07
C MET A 109 -13.79 3.71 10.03
N VAL A 110 -14.23 4.89 10.45
CA VAL A 110 -15.37 5.09 11.36
C VAL A 110 -16.46 5.87 10.63
N ASN A 111 -17.69 5.34 10.68
CA ASN A 111 -18.87 6.02 10.14
C ASN A 111 -19.75 6.47 11.32
N LEU A 112 -19.55 7.68 11.75
CA LEU A 112 -20.40 8.38 12.72
C LEU A 112 -20.90 9.67 12.06
N ASN A 113 -22.13 10.08 12.41
CA ASN A 113 -22.65 11.37 11.94
C ASN A 113 -21.96 12.52 12.68
N SER A 114 -20.66 12.70 12.40
CA SER A 114 -19.78 13.69 13.01
C SER A 114 -18.65 14.06 12.07
N THR A 115 -18.28 15.34 12.07
CA THR A 115 -17.08 15.86 11.39
C THR A 115 -15.82 15.79 12.26
N LYS A 116 -15.96 15.42 13.54
CA LYS A 116 -14.82 15.32 14.48
C LYS A 116 -14.04 14.06 14.19
N GLN A 117 -12.72 14.19 14.23
CA GLN A 117 -11.83 13.02 14.14
C GLN A 117 -11.98 12.15 15.40
N VAL A 118 -12.20 10.87 15.20
CA VAL A 118 -12.24 9.86 16.28
C VAL A 118 -10.86 9.27 16.46
N ASN A 119 -10.36 9.30 17.69
CA ASN A 119 -9.10 8.66 18.07
C ASN A 119 -9.42 7.37 18.83
N LEU A 120 -8.76 6.28 18.46
CA LEU A 120 -8.90 4.99 19.13
C LEU A 120 -7.51 4.44 19.40
N SER A 121 -7.25 4.06 20.64
CA SER A 121 -6.05 3.31 21.00
C SER A 121 -6.11 1.91 20.40
N VAL A 122 -4.96 1.28 20.23
CA VAL A 122 -4.88 -0.10 19.71
C VAL A 122 -5.67 -1.06 20.62
N ASP A 123 -5.64 -0.85 21.93
CA ASP A 123 -6.40 -1.62 22.89
C ASP A 123 -7.92 -1.46 22.71
N THR A 124 -8.38 -0.22 22.52
CA THR A 124 -9.80 0.06 22.24
C THR A 124 -10.23 -0.56 20.91
N ILE A 125 -9.42 -0.45 19.86
CA ILE A 125 -9.66 -1.10 18.57
C ILE A 125 -9.76 -2.62 18.76
N ALA A 126 -8.83 -3.23 19.47
CA ALA A 126 -8.85 -4.67 19.73
C ALA A 126 -10.12 -5.11 20.48
N LYS A 127 -10.55 -4.35 21.49
CA LYS A 127 -11.78 -4.63 22.23
C LYS A 127 -13.03 -4.52 21.36
N ILE A 128 -13.08 -3.53 20.44
CA ILE A 128 -14.17 -3.38 19.47
C ILE A 128 -14.21 -4.59 18.54
N PHE A 129 -13.08 -4.95 17.93
CA PHE A 129 -13.00 -6.07 16.99
C PHE A 129 -13.16 -7.43 17.67
N ALA A 130 -12.84 -7.54 18.96
CA ALA A 130 -13.11 -8.73 19.77
C ALA A 130 -14.56 -8.80 20.29
N GLY A 131 -15.41 -7.82 19.98
CA GLY A 131 -16.80 -7.76 20.43
C GLY A 131 -16.97 -7.45 21.93
N LYS A 132 -15.92 -6.97 22.62
CA LYS A 132 -15.95 -6.58 24.03
C LYS A 132 -16.49 -5.17 24.21
N ILE A 133 -16.26 -4.29 23.26
CA ILE A 133 -16.88 -2.96 23.15
C ILE A 133 -17.86 -3.00 21.99
N THR A 134 -19.13 -2.81 22.29
CA THR A 134 -20.24 -2.97 21.32
C THR A 134 -21.06 -1.70 21.11
N ASN A 135 -20.72 -0.61 21.81
CA ASN A 135 -21.44 0.66 21.73
C ASN A 135 -20.44 1.84 21.64
N TRP A 136 -20.79 2.86 20.87
CA TRP A 136 -19.93 4.03 20.67
C TRP A 136 -19.75 4.86 21.95
N ASN A 137 -20.72 4.90 22.85
CA ASN A 137 -20.62 5.64 24.11
C ASN A 137 -19.86 4.88 25.21
N ASP A 138 -19.10 3.84 24.86
CA ASP A 138 -18.27 3.11 25.81
C ASP A 138 -17.23 4.04 26.48
N PRO A 139 -17.03 3.93 27.81
CA PRO A 139 -16.06 4.75 28.52
C PRO A 139 -14.63 4.69 27.95
N ALA A 140 -14.19 3.56 27.40
CA ALA A 140 -12.86 3.44 26.81
C ALA A 140 -12.72 4.31 25.54
N ILE A 141 -13.75 4.35 24.70
CA ILE A 141 -13.79 5.23 23.52
C ILE A 141 -13.79 6.69 23.97
N ALA A 142 -14.62 7.03 24.97
CA ALA A 142 -14.65 8.38 25.51
C ALA A 142 -13.28 8.79 26.08
N ALA A 143 -12.60 7.92 26.81
CA ALA A 143 -11.28 8.17 27.38
C ALA A 143 -10.19 8.38 26.31
N ASP A 144 -10.27 7.68 25.18
CA ASP A 144 -9.34 7.89 24.05
C ASP A 144 -9.49 9.25 23.39
N ASN A 145 -10.68 9.85 23.44
CA ASN A 145 -11.01 11.08 22.72
C ASN A 145 -11.05 12.34 23.60
N ASN A 146 -11.31 12.19 24.91
CA ASN A 146 -11.41 13.31 25.85
C ASN A 146 -10.09 13.55 26.59
N LYS A 147 -8.99 13.61 25.85
CA LYS A 147 -7.64 13.85 26.39
C LYS A 147 -7.19 15.29 26.11
N SER A 148 -6.46 15.83 27.08
CA SER A 148 -5.68 17.04 26.84
C SER A 148 -4.30 16.64 26.32
N TYR A 149 -3.85 17.33 25.27
CA TYR A 149 -2.52 17.12 24.70
C TYR A 149 -1.86 18.44 24.33
N GLN A 150 -0.53 18.44 24.32
CA GLN A 150 0.27 19.58 23.96
C GLN A 150 0.52 19.60 22.47
N VAL A 151 0.15 20.70 21.80
CA VAL A 151 0.45 20.94 20.38
C VAL A 151 1.51 22.02 20.27
N PRO A 152 2.56 21.83 19.46
CA PRO A 152 3.55 22.87 19.23
C PRO A 152 2.92 24.02 18.45
N VAL A 153 3.13 25.24 18.95
CA VAL A 153 2.85 26.48 18.23
C VAL A 153 4.18 26.95 17.65
N TYR A 154 4.27 26.96 16.34
CA TYR A 154 5.50 27.32 15.66
C TYR A 154 5.70 28.82 15.54
N ARG A 155 6.95 29.29 15.64
CA ARG A 155 7.32 30.66 15.37
C ARG A 155 7.01 31.00 13.92
N LYS A 156 6.39 32.16 13.71
CA LYS A 156 6.14 32.69 12.36
C LYS A 156 6.83 34.03 12.18
N SER A 157 7.34 34.28 10.98
CA SER A 157 7.83 35.57 10.52
C SER A 157 7.23 35.86 9.16
N ASN A 158 6.60 37.01 8.99
CA ASN A 158 5.87 37.39 7.77
C ASN A 158 4.87 36.30 7.29
N GLY A 159 4.13 35.71 8.24
CA GLY A 159 3.14 34.66 7.97
C GLY A 159 3.71 33.26 7.70
N LYS A 160 5.02 33.12 7.50
CA LYS A 160 5.70 31.83 7.22
C LYS A 160 6.28 31.22 8.50
N THR A 161 6.26 29.89 8.60
CA THR A 161 6.92 29.17 9.69
C THR A 161 8.43 29.36 9.61
N VAL A 162 9.05 29.74 10.73
CA VAL A 162 10.50 29.86 10.85
C VAL A 162 11.09 28.45 11.02
N LEU A 163 12.10 28.13 10.20
CA LEU A 163 12.84 26.90 10.29
C LEU A 163 14.18 27.13 10.96
N ASP A 164 14.70 26.12 11.65
CA ASP A 164 16.06 26.11 12.19
C ASP A 164 17.11 25.80 11.10
N LYS A 165 18.37 25.71 11.50
CA LYS A 165 19.50 25.38 10.60
C LYS A 165 19.40 24.00 9.93
N ASN A 166 18.57 23.09 10.45
CA ASN A 166 18.35 21.74 9.93
C ASN A 166 17.06 21.63 9.11
N GLY A 167 16.33 22.76 8.91
CA GLY A 167 15.06 22.78 8.21
C GLY A 167 13.84 22.37 9.04
N ALA A 168 14.01 22.20 10.36
CA ALA A 168 12.90 21.86 11.25
C ALA A 168 12.15 23.11 11.74
N PRO A 169 10.81 23.06 11.91
CA PRO A 169 10.01 24.16 12.44
C PRO A 169 10.43 24.55 13.87
N VAL A 170 10.71 25.84 14.09
CA VAL A 170 11.06 26.36 15.42
C VAL A 170 9.79 26.45 16.28
N VAL A 171 9.75 25.69 17.37
CA VAL A 171 8.65 25.73 18.34
C VAL A 171 8.76 27.01 19.17
N LEU A 172 7.70 27.82 19.18
CA LEU A 172 7.60 29.02 19.99
C LEU A 172 7.11 28.69 21.42
N ARG A 173 6.10 27.86 21.52
CA ARG A 173 5.49 27.40 22.77
C ARG A 173 4.64 26.15 22.49
N TYR A 174 4.21 25.48 23.55
CA TYR A 174 3.16 24.46 23.47
C TYR A 174 1.83 25.07 23.92
N SER A 175 0.75 24.64 23.26
CA SER A 175 -0.62 24.97 23.62
C SER A 175 -1.37 23.72 24.02
N THR A 176 -2.08 23.75 25.14
CA THR A 176 -2.92 22.62 25.55
C THR A 176 -4.23 22.67 24.77
N ILE A 177 -4.54 21.59 24.08
CA ILE A 177 -5.84 21.38 23.44
C ILE A 177 -6.53 20.25 24.19
N THR A 178 -7.78 20.47 24.59
CA THR A 178 -8.64 19.44 25.18
C THR A 178 -9.77 19.14 24.20
N ASN A 179 -9.85 17.90 23.75
CA ASN A 179 -10.99 17.44 22.96
C ASN A 179 -12.15 17.07 23.89
N HIS A 180 -13.34 17.54 23.52
CA HIS A 180 -14.58 17.10 24.12
C HIS A 180 -15.45 16.46 23.03
N PHE A 181 -15.62 15.16 23.10
CA PHE A 181 -16.45 14.41 22.18
C PHE A 181 -17.48 13.59 22.97
N THR A 182 -18.76 13.85 22.73
CA THR A 182 -19.83 13.04 23.26
C THR A 182 -20.24 12.02 22.19
N PHE A 183 -20.01 10.76 22.46
CA PHE A 183 -20.36 9.68 21.54
C PHE A 183 -21.84 9.31 21.68
N PRO A 184 -22.51 8.95 20.58
CA PRO A 184 -23.91 8.56 20.63
C PRO A 184 -24.08 7.19 21.31
N ASN A 185 -25.21 6.98 21.97
CA ASN A 185 -25.62 5.66 22.41
C ASN A 185 -26.10 4.83 21.19
N GLN A 186 -25.14 4.29 20.44
CA GLN A 186 -25.37 3.56 19.20
C GLN A 186 -24.48 2.33 19.14
N LYS A 187 -25.05 1.20 18.72
CA LYS A 187 -24.29 -0.04 18.53
C LYS A 187 -23.22 0.11 17.47
N ILE A 188 -22.04 -0.41 17.76
CA ILE A 188 -20.95 -0.56 16.79
C ILE A 188 -21.26 -1.78 15.91
N ARG A 189 -21.22 -1.54 14.58
CA ARG A 189 -21.22 -2.62 13.61
C ARG A 189 -19.82 -2.75 13.04
N VAL A 190 -19.12 -3.80 13.42
CA VAL A 190 -17.79 -4.11 12.90
C VAL A 190 -17.95 -4.69 11.49
N ILE A 191 -17.18 -4.15 10.55
CA ILE A 191 -17.14 -4.62 9.16
C ILE A 191 -15.73 -5.06 8.86
N TYR A 192 -15.58 -6.28 8.38
CA TYR A 192 -14.30 -6.87 8.00
C TYR A 192 -14.47 -7.67 6.70
N ARG A 193 -13.38 -8.04 6.09
CA ARG A 193 -13.36 -8.79 4.84
C ARG A 193 -13.68 -10.27 5.09
N SER A 194 -14.48 -10.87 4.24
CA SER A 194 -14.89 -12.30 4.31
C SER A 194 -13.90 -13.25 3.62
N GLY A 195 -12.90 -12.75 2.88
CA GLY A 195 -11.93 -13.59 2.19
C GLY A 195 -10.51 -13.39 2.74
N THR A 196 -9.60 -14.31 2.38
CA THR A 196 -8.21 -14.25 2.79
C THR A 196 -7.53 -12.97 2.34
N SER A 197 -6.97 -12.22 3.29
CA SER A 197 -6.41 -10.89 3.08
C SER A 197 -5.14 -10.68 3.89
N GLY A 198 -4.05 -10.35 3.19
CA GLY A 198 -2.81 -9.96 3.85
C GLY A 198 -2.95 -8.67 4.67
N THR A 199 -3.86 -7.75 4.30
CA THR A 199 -4.20 -6.59 5.11
C THR A 199 -4.81 -7.01 6.44
N THR A 200 -5.75 -7.98 6.44
CA THR A 200 -6.31 -8.58 7.65
C THR A 200 -5.21 -9.22 8.50
N ASN A 201 -4.28 -9.95 7.88
CA ASN A 201 -3.13 -10.55 8.58
C ASN A 201 -2.31 -9.48 9.32
N ASN A 202 -1.91 -8.42 8.63
CA ASN A 202 -1.13 -7.35 9.25
C ASN A 202 -1.90 -6.64 10.37
N PHE A 203 -3.19 -6.38 10.16
CA PHE A 203 -4.04 -5.78 11.19
C PHE A 203 -4.14 -6.66 12.44
N THR A 204 -4.45 -7.94 12.29
CA THR A 204 -4.57 -8.88 13.42
C THR A 204 -3.23 -9.12 14.13
N ARG A 205 -2.12 -9.11 13.40
CA ARG A 205 -0.76 -9.16 13.97
C ARG A 205 -0.46 -7.94 14.84
N VAL A 206 -0.85 -6.74 14.42
CA VAL A 206 -0.69 -5.53 15.21
C VAL A 206 -1.53 -5.63 16.50
N LEU A 207 -2.79 -6.05 16.40
CA LEU A 207 -3.62 -6.25 17.59
C LEU A 207 -2.98 -7.27 18.55
N ASN A 208 -2.46 -8.38 18.03
CA ASN A 208 -1.79 -9.39 18.84
C ASN A 208 -0.49 -8.89 19.49
N ALA A 209 0.29 -8.07 18.79
CA ALA A 209 1.57 -7.57 19.29
C ALA A 209 1.45 -6.44 20.33
N PHE A 210 0.40 -5.62 20.23
CA PHE A 210 0.27 -4.39 21.02
C PHE A 210 -0.88 -4.41 22.03
N THR A 211 -1.58 -5.54 22.19
CA THR A 211 -2.61 -5.72 23.22
C THR A 211 -2.34 -6.96 24.05
N SER A 212 -2.95 -7.05 25.25
CA SER A 212 -2.81 -8.26 26.06
C SER A 212 -3.56 -9.44 25.43
N SER A 213 -3.09 -10.67 25.68
CA SER A 213 -3.75 -11.90 25.27
C SER A 213 -5.15 -12.09 25.86
N THR A 214 -5.50 -11.33 26.90
CA THR A 214 -6.85 -11.29 27.45
C THR A 214 -7.80 -10.40 26.67
N VAL A 215 -7.26 -9.46 25.88
CA VAL A 215 -8.03 -8.55 25.00
C VAL A 215 -8.16 -9.15 23.61
N TRP A 216 -7.04 -9.51 23.01
CA TRP A 216 -7.00 -10.10 21.67
C TRP A 216 -6.33 -11.47 21.74
N THR A 217 -7.08 -12.51 21.43
CA THR A 217 -6.64 -13.92 21.59
C THR A 217 -6.20 -14.57 20.28
N LYS A 218 -6.44 -13.89 19.14
CA LYS A 218 -6.15 -14.45 17.82
C LYS A 218 -4.73 -14.09 17.37
N ALA A 219 -4.02 -15.05 16.79
CA ALA A 219 -2.77 -14.80 16.09
C ALA A 219 -3.01 -14.02 14.81
N GLY A 220 -1.94 -13.53 14.18
CA GLY A 220 -2.03 -12.94 12.85
C GLY A 220 -2.52 -13.98 11.84
N ASN A 221 -3.62 -13.67 11.14
CA ASN A 221 -4.23 -14.56 10.17
C ASN A 221 -4.77 -13.74 9.00
N ASP A 222 -4.82 -14.36 7.82
CA ASP A 222 -5.42 -13.76 6.62
C ASP A 222 -6.95 -13.70 6.71
N ASP A 223 -7.57 -14.51 7.58
CA ASP A 223 -9.01 -14.51 7.90
C ASP A 223 -9.27 -13.87 9.27
N PHE A 224 -10.48 -13.30 9.45
CA PHE A 224 -10.87 -12.60 10.67
C PHE A 224 -11.66 -13.47 11.64
#